data_b77a3293d10c2b8f396b6f3d82b3177c
#
_entry.id   b77a3293d10c2b8f396b6f3d82b3177c
#
_cell.length_a   1.000
_cell.length_b   1.000
_cell.length_c   1.000
_cell.angle_alpha   90.00
_cell.angle_beta   90.00
_cell.angle_gamma   90.00
#
_symmetry.space_group_name_H-M   'P 1'
#
loop_
_entity.id
_entity.type
_entity.pdbx_description
1 polymer ?
#
loop_
_entity_poly.entity_id
_entity_poly.type
_entity_poly.pdbx_seq_one_letter_code
_entity_poly.pdbx_strand_id
1 'polypeptide(L)'
;MSRTYVRRCWPLLAVVLVCGLTAHAQEQGRGRKYKPPPPTCKITVTVLKASNGKPLENASVVFHPLENGKDKGNMELKTNEDGKVTIDVIPVGDGLRLQVLATGYQTYGNDYELPADTKDIEVKLSRPQRQYSIYENHPDQEKPQGDQKPQEQKPQGEQKPPQ
;
A
#
# COMPACT_ATOMS: atom_id res chain seq x y z
N MET A 1 -63.48 27.49 -59.70
CA MET A 1 -62.25 26.66 -59.71
C MET A 1 -61.33 27.17 -58.65
N SER A 2 -61.05 26.39 -57.60
CA SER A 2 -59.84 26.49 -56.69
C SER A 2 -60.06 26.29 -55.18
N ARG A 3 -61.07 25.50 -54.76
CA ARG A 3 -61.25 25.17 -53.34
C ARG A 3 -60.78 23.75 -52.92
N THR A 4 -60.39 22.92 -53.86
CA THR A 4 -60.07 21.52 -53.63
C THR A 4 -58.58 21.21 -53.41
N TYR A 5 -57.68 22.13 -53.80
CA TYR A 5 -56.22 21.90 -53.64
C TYR A 5 -55.69 22.17 -52.21
N VAL A 6 -56.32 23.00 -51.43
CA VAL A 6 -55.83 23.38 -50.10
C VAL A 6 -56.03 22.24 -49.09
N ARG A 7 -57.03 21.36 -49.28
CA ARG A 7 -57.29 20.26 -48.35
C ARG A 7 -56.36 19.06 -48.46
N ARG A 8 -55.65 18.88 -49.61
CA ARG A 8 -54.74 17.73 -49.79
C ARG A 8 -53.32 17.98 -49.40
N CYS A 9 -52.86 19.22 -49.23
CA CYS A 9 -51.50 19.54 -48.81
C CYS A 9 -51.35 19.64 -47.29
N TRP A 10 -52.41 19.75 -46.51
CA TRP A 10 -52.36 19.86 -45.06
C TRP A 10 -51.76 18.66 -44.35
N PRO A 11 -52.04 17.38 -44.72
CA PRO A 11 -51.43 16.24 -44.01
C PRO A 11 -49.94 16.08 -44.35
N LEU A 12 -49.49 16.48 -45.55
CA LEU A 12 -48.03 16.41 -45.92
C LEU A 12 -47.22 17.47 -45.15
N LEU A 13 -47.78 18.62 -44.88
CA LEU A 13 -47.11 19.68 -44.12
C LEU A 13 -47.01 19.28 -42.63
N ALA A 14 -48.00 18.58 -42.08
CA ALA A 14 -47.97 18.05 -40.72
C ALA A 14 -46.93 16.94 -40.54
N VAL A 15 -46.72 16.06 -41.55
CA VAL A 15 -45.72 14.97 -41.50
C VAL A 15 -44.29 15.55 -41.54
N VAL A 16 -44.01 16.59 -42.33
CA VAL A 16 -42.70 17.29 -42.39
C VAL A 16 -42.38 17.97 -41.05
N LEU A 17 -43.41 18.59 -40.40
CA LEU A 17 -43.21 19.24 -39.10
C LEU A 17 -42.93 18.22 -37.96
N VAL A 18 -43.52 17.05 -37.97
CA VAL A 18 -43.26 15.98 -36.97
C VAL A 18 -41.87 15.34 -37.15
N CYS A 19 -41.39 15.14 -38.38
CA CYS A 19 -40.04 14.64 -38.62
C CYS A 19 -38.95 15.63 -38.27
N GLY A 20 -39.20 16.94 -38.29
CA GLY A 20 -38.21 17.96 -37.88
C GLY A 20 -37.96 18.04 -36.39
N LEU A 21 -38.90 17.60 -35.53
CA LEU A 21 -38.78 17.65 -34.09
C LEU A 21 -37.98 16.48 -33.48
N THR A 22 -37.75 15.42 -34.21
CA THR A 22 -36.99 14.27 -33.71
C THR A 22 -35.48 14.36 -33.94
N ALA A 23 -35.01 15.34 -34.74
CA ALA A 23 -33.57 15.48 -35.07
C ALA A 23 -32.74 16.17 -34.00
N HIS A 24 -33.33 16.73 -32.92
CA HIS A 24 -32.60 17.48 -31.90
C HIS A 24 -32.31 16.70 -30.62
N ALA A 25 -32.58 15.40 -30.56
CA ALA A 25 -32.43 14.60 -29.34
C ALA A 25 -31.12 13.82 -29.21
N GLN A 26 -30.11 14.00 -30.07
CA GLN A 26 -28.90 13.18 -30.08
C GLN A 26 -27.57 13.90 -29.78
N GLU A 27 -27.57 15.11 -29.30
CA GLU A 27 -26.32 15.81 -28.93
C GLU A 27 -26.08 15.95 -27.43
N GLN A 28 -26.71 15.14 -26.59
CA GLN A 28 -26.36 15.12 -25.17
C GLN A 28 -25.53 13.89 -24.82
N GLY A 29 -24.19 14.05 -24.78
CA GLY A 29 -23.43 13.16 -23.94
C GLY A 29 -22.18 12.46 -24.47
N ARG A 30 -21.44 13.01 -25.43
CA ARG A 30 -20.13 12.45 -25.82
C ARG A 30 -18.96 13.42 -25.70
N GLY A 31 -18.97 14.25 -24.69
CA GLY A 31 -17.85 15.10 -24.33
C GLY A 31 -17.47 14.91 -22.87
N ARG A 32 -17.07 13.70 -22.45
CA ARG A 32 -16.27 13.61 -21.22
C ARG A 32 -14.98 14.36 -21.52
N LYS A 33 -14.86 15.57 -20.99
CA LYS A 33 -13.62 16.34 -21.07
C LYS A 33 -12.51 15.41 -20.53
N TYR A 34 -11.57 15.03 -21.40
CA TYR A 34 -10.38 14.28 -21.01
C TYR A 34 -9.68 15.11 -19.93
N LYS A 35 -9.59 14.55 -18.72
CA LYS A 35 -8.71 15.07 -17.68
C LYS A 35 -7.41 14.31 -17.81
N PRO A 36 -6.29 14.98 -18.04
CA PRO A 36 -5.00 14.30 -18.03
C PRO A 36 -4.81 13.63 -16.65
N PRO A 37 -4.20 12.42 -16.61
CA PRO A 37 -3.88 11.78 -15.34
C PRO A 37 -2.96 12.68 -14.51
N PRO A 38 -3.02 12.59 -13.17
CA PRO A 38 -2.10 13.32 -12.30
C PRO A 38 -0.65 12.88 -12.59
N PRO A 39 0.35 13.74 -12.32
CA PRO A 39 1.75 13.36 -12.42
C PRO A 39 2.05 12.20 -11.47
N THR A 40 2.83 11.24 -11.91
CA THR A 40 3.20 10.03 -11.14
C THR A 40 4.65 10.10 -10.67
N CYS A 41 4.94 9.45 -9.53
CA CYS A 41 6.27 9.32 -8.98
C CYS A 41 6.91 8.01 -9.48
N LYS A 42 8.13 8.10 -10.04
CA LYS A 42 8.95 6.93 -10.36
C LYS A 42 9.67 6.46 -9.10
N ILE A 43 9.29 5.30 -8.59
CA ILE A 43 9.84 4.72 -7.36
C ILE A 43 10.75 3.57 -7.72
N THR A 44 12.01 3.63 -7.30
CA THR A 44 12.98 2.53 -7.43
C THR A 44 13.30 1.98 -6.05
N VAL A 45 13.01 0.69 -5.83
CA VAL A 45 13.34 -0.02 -4.60
C VAL A 45 14.51 -0.95 -4.86
N THR A 46 15.56 -0.83 -4.05
CA THR A 46 16.73 -1.71 -4.06
C THR A 46 16.72 -2.55 -2.78
N VAL A 47 16.68 -3.86 -2.91
CA VAL A 47 16.62 -4.79 -1.79
C VAL A 47 17.98 -5.49 -1.63
N LEU A 48 18.58 -5.35 -0.46
CA LEU A 48 19.91 -5.88 -0.14
C LEU A 48 19.84 -6.84 1.06
N LYS A 49 20.78 -7.77 1.13
CA LYS A 49 21.01 -8.62 2.32
C LYS A 49 21.74 -7.80 3.36
N ALA A 50 21.21 -7.65 4.56
CA ALA A 50 21.84 -6.91 5.65
C ALA A 50 23.21 -7.49 6.06
N SER A 51 23.42 -8.79 5.88
CA SER A 51 24.64 -9.48 6.29
C SER A 51 25.88 -9.14 5.44
N ASN A 52 25.71 -8.84 4.15
CA ASN A 52 26.84 -8.67 3.23
C ASN A 52 26.63 -7.60 2.14
N GLY A 53 25.50 -6.88 2.18
CA GLY A 53 25.16 -5.83 1.21
C GLY A 53 24.92 -6.33 -0.22
N LYS A 54 24.86 -7.65 -0.46
CA LYS A 54 24.59 -8.18 -1.79
C LYS A 54 23.11 -8.02 -2.16
N PRO A 55 22.79 -7.83 -3.46
CA PRO A 55 21.43 -7.73 -3.91
C PRO A 55 20.64 -9.03 -3.60
N LEU A 56 19.34 -8.85 -3.37
CA LEU A 56 18.41 -9.93 -3.12
C LEU A 56 17.43 -10.03 -4.28
N GLU A 57 17.62 -11.02 -5.12
CA GLU A 57 16.76 -11.38 -6.23
C GLU A 57 15.47 -12.07 -5.74
N ASN A 58 14.40 -11.95 -6.53
CA ASN A 58 13.09 -12.58 -6.29
C ASN A 58 12.43 -12.21 -4.96
N ALA A 59 12.81 -11.10 -4.33
CA ALA A 59 12.08 -10.56 -3.21
C ALA A 59 10.76 -9.94 -3.69
N SER A 60 9.65 -10.25 -3.02
CA SER A 60 8.35 -9.64 -3.28
C SER A 60 8.31 -8.26 -2.64
N VAL A 61 8.10 -7.24 -3.46
CA VAL A 61 7.93 -5.84 -3.03
C VAL A 61 6.48 -5.45 -3.26
N VAL A 62 5.77 -5.17 -2.17
CA VAL A 62 4.35 -4.80 -2.19
C VAL A 62 4.22 -3.31 -1.92
N PHE A 63 3.61 -2.61 -2.86
CA PHE A 63 3.35 -1.18 -2.83
C PHE A 63 1.89 -0.95 -2.51
N HIS A 64 1.60 -0.22 -1.44
CA HIS A 64 0.26 0.22 -1.03
C HIS A 64 0.17 1.74 -1.15
N PRO A 65 -0.40 2.29 -2.22
CA PRO A 65 -0.65 3.72 -2.34
C PRO A 65 -1.65 4.18 -1.27
N LEU A 66 -1.32 5.27 -0.58
CA LEU A 66 -2.14 5.86 0.46
C LEU A 66 -2.65 7.23 0.02
N GLU A 67 -3.89 7.35 -0.41
CA GLU A 67 -4.52 8.63 -0.68
C GLU A 67 -5.24 9.15 0.58
N ASN A 68 -4.82 10.30 1.11
CA ASN A 68 -5.34 10.85 2.36
C ASN A 68 -5.32 9.84 3.53
N GLY A 69 -4.27 9.01 3.61
CA GLY A 69 -4.10 7.98 4.65
C GLY A 69 -4.96 6.72 4.45
N LYS A 70 -5.70 6.62 3.34
CA LYS A 70 -6.51 5.43 3.00
C LYS A 70 -5.79 4.59 1.96
N ASP A 71 -5.68 3.29 2.22
CA ASP A 71 -5.14 2.30 1.29
C ASP A 71 -6.03 2.20 0.04
N LYS A 72 -5.43 2.29 -1.15
CA LYS A 72 -6.10 2.21 -2.46
C LYS A 72 -5.93 0.84 -3.13
N GLY A 73 -5.36 -0.11 -2.45
CA GLY A 73 -5.05 -1.43 -2.95
C GLY A 73 -3.55 -1.71 -2.93
N ASN A 74 -3.16 -2.82 -3.51
CA ASN A 74 -1.76 -3.22 -3.51
C ASN A 74 -1.29 -3.64 -4.91
N MET A 75 0.01 -3.45 -5.13
CA MET A 75 0.71 -3.92 -6.32
C MET A 75 1.95 -4.67 -5.87
N GLU A 76 2.11 -5.91 -6.31
CA GLU A 76 3.26 -6.75 -5.99
C GLU A 76 4.15 -6.92 -7.20
N LEU A 77 5.43 -6.64 -7.04
CA LEU A 77 6.47 -6.85 -8.04
C LEU A 77 7.65 -7.60 -7.40
N LYS A 78 8.41 -8.33 -8.21
CA LYS A 78 9.61 -9.03 -7.76
C LYS A 78 10.87 -8.31 -8.18
N THR A 79 11.89 -8.34 -7.31
CA THR A 79 13.20 -7.79 -7.61
C THR A 79 13.92 -8.63 -8.67
N ASN A 80 14.68 -7.96 -9.53
CA ASN A 80 15.55 -8.57 -10.54
C ASN A 80 16.87 -9.08 -9.92
N GLU A 81 17.80 -9.53 -10.76
CA GLU A 81 19.14 -10.01 -10.37
C GLU A 81 19.96 -8.95 -9.60
N ASP A 82 19.76 -7.66 -9.90
CA ASP A 82 20.38 -6.53 -9.19
C ASP A 82 19.66 -6.19 -7.88
N GLY A 83 18.63 -6.95 -7.48
CA GLY A 83 17.81 -6.65 -6.32
C GLY A 83 16.91 -5.44 -6.50
N LYS A 84 16.63 -5.00 -7.72
CA LYS A 84 15.89 -3.76 -8.02
C LYS A 84 14.51 -4.03 -8.58
N VAL A 85 13.59 -3.14 -8.25
CA VAL A 85 12.26 -3.05 -8.84
C VAL A 85 11.88 -1.59 -9.00
N THR A 86 11.17 -1.26 -10.08
CA THR A 86 10.72 0.11 -10.37
C THR A 86 9.24 0.12 -10.69
N ILE A 87 8.52 1.14 -10.19
CA ILE A 87 7.12 1.43 -10.47
C ILE A 87 6.92 2.93 -10.68
N ASP A 88 5.96 3.33 -11.52
CA ASP A 88 5.72 4.73 -11.91
C ASP A 88 4.23 5.11 -12.00
N VAL A 89 3.36 4.39 -11.30
CA VAL A 89 1.90 4.58 -11.38
C VAL A 89 1.29 5.29 -10.17
N ILE A 90 2.08 5.59 -9.13
CA ILE A 90 1.60 6.21 -7.90
C ILE A 90 1.67 7.73 -8.05
N PRO A 91 0.56 8.49 -7.82
CA PRO A 91 0.55 9.95 -7.92
C PRO A 91 1.55 10.63 -6.97
N VAL A 92 2.14 11.73 -7.44
CA VAL A 92 2.96 12.62 -6.59
C VAL A 92 2.08 13.24 -5.51
N GLY A 93 2.58 13.26 -4.28
CA GLY A 93 1.87 13.79 -3.10
C GLY A 93 1.08 12.76 -2.33
N ASP A 94 0.90 11.55 -2.86
CA ASP A 94 0.35 10.42 -2.11
C ASP A 94 1.39 9.83 -1.14
N GLY A 95 0.91 9.12 -0.12
CA GLY A 95 1.74 8.28 0.72
C GLY A 95 1.96 6.91 0.08
N LEU A 96 3.02 6.25 0.48
CA LEU A 96 3.33 4.87 0.11
C LEU A 96 3.63 4.04 1.35
N ARG A 97 2.87 2.98 1.58
CA ARG A 97 3.27 1.90 2.49
C ARG A 97 3.97 0.82 1.68
N LEU A 98 5.23 0.59 2.01
CA LEU A 98 6.07 -0.40 1.35
C LEU A 98 6.23 -1.62 2.25
N GLN A 99 5.98 -2.81 1.71
CA GLN A 99 6.32 -4.06 2.36
C GLN A 99 7.26 -4.87 1.47
N VAL A 100 8.27 -5.48 2.08
CA VAL A 100 9.21 -6.36 1.35
C VAL A 100 9.29 -7.70 2.05
N LEU A 101 9.04 -8.76 1.29
CA LEU A 101 9.03 -10.15 1.75
C LEU A 101 10.02 -10.96 0.93
N ALA A 102 10.81 -11.78 1.61
CA ALA A 102 11.69 -12.73 0.95
C ALA A 102 11.84 -14.01 1.80
N THR A 103 11.93 -15.16 1.13
CA THR A 103 12.06 -16.45 1.82
C THR A 103 13.34 -16.50 2.67
N GLY A 104 13.19 -16.78 3.96
CA GLY A 104 14.30 -16.86 4.91
C GLY A 104 14.79 -15.52 5.44
N TYR A 105 14.02 -14.45 5.24
CA TYR A 105 14.27 -13.09 5.76
C TYR A 105 13.08 -12.59 6.57
N GLN A 106 13.34 -11.62 7.45
CA GLN A 106 12.29 -10.91 8.17
C GLN A 106 11.57 -9.98 7.19
N THR A 107 10.23 -9.89 7.33
CA THR A 107 9.44 -8.93 6.57
C THR A 107 9.82 -7.52 6.96
N TYR A 108 10.04 -6.68 5.95
CA TYR A 108 10.22 -5.25 6.12
C TYR A 108 8.92 -4.52 5.84
N GLY A 109 8.62 -3.45 6.59
CA GLY A 109 7.49 -2.58 6.35
C GLY A 109 7.80 -1.17 6.82
N ASN A 110 7.51 -0.17 5.96
CA ASN A 110 7.67 1.25 6.30
C ASN A 110 6.77 2.12 5.43
N ASP A 111 6.39 3.29 5.95
CA ASP A 111 5.60 4.28 5.24
C ASP A 111 6.51 5.40 4.73
N TYR A 112 6.26 5.84 3.50
CA TYR A 112 7.02 6.88 2.80
C TYR A 112 6.08 7.94 2.23
N GLU A 113 6.56 9.17 2.15
CA GLU A 113 5.93 10.24 1.40
C GLU A 113 6.58 10.38 0.03
N LEU A 114 5.78 10.75 -0.96
CA LEU A 114 6.20 10.91 -2.36
C LEU A 114 6.11 12.38 -2.77
N PRO A 115 7.03 13.25 -2.30
CA PRO A 115 6.95 14.69 -2.55
C PRO A 115 7.43 15.10 -3.94
N ALA A 116 8.07 14.21 -4.69
CA ALA A 116 8.73 14.51 -5.96
C ALA A 116 8.46 13.42 -7.00
N ASP A 117 8.84 13.70 -8.25
CA ASP A 117 8.65 12.81 -9.39
C ASP A 117 9.49 11.52 -9.32
N THR A 118 10.50 11.48 -8.45
CA THR A 118 11.40 10.32 -8.30
C THR A 118 11.69 10.03 -6.84
N LYS A 119 11.68 8.77 -6.46
CA LYS A 119 12.01 8.28 -5.12
C LYS A 119 12.84 7.00 -5.19
N ASP A 120 14.04 7.03 -4.60
CA ASP A 120 14.87 5.84 -4.43
C ASP A 120 14.80 5.37 -2.97
N ILE A 121 14.58 4.06 -2.78
CA ILE A 121 14.42 3.43 -1.47
C ILE A 121 15.37 2.23 -1.39
N GLU A 122 16.25 2.23 -0.41
CA GLU A 122 17.12 1.08 -0.12
C GLU A 122 16.58 0.32 1.10
N VAL A 123 16.37 -0.99 0.95
CA VAL A 123 15.87 -1.89 2.00
C VAL A 123 16.90 -2.96 2.28
N LYS A 124 17.27 -3.11 3.55
CA LYS A 124 18.18 -4.18 4.02
C LYS A 124 17.39 -5.22 4.80
N LEU A 125 17.32 -6.45 4.27
CA LEU A 125 16.63 -7.55 4.91
C LEU A 125 17.58 -8.38 5.78
N SER A 126 17.19 -8.58 7.04
CA SER A 126 17.88 -9.43 8.00
C SER A 126 17.26 -10.84 8.03
N ARG A 127 18.05 -11.86 8.35
CA ARG A 127 17.51 -13.17 8.65
C ARG A 127 16.84 -13.15 10.04
N PRO A 128 15.79 -13.94 10.27
CA PRO A 128 15.20 -14.07 11.59
C PRO A 128 16.25 -14.62 12.57
N GLN A 129 16.28 -14.00 13.74
CA GLN A 129 17.11 -14.52 14.83
C GLN A 129 16.49 -15.81 15.38
N ARG A 130 17.32 -16.72 15.88
CA ARG A 130 16.83 -17.91 16.58
C ARG A 130 16.02 -17.45 17.80
N GLN A 131 14.78 -17.92 17.87
CA GLN A 131 13.99 -17.79 19.09
C GLN A 131 14.36 -18.93 20.02
N TYR A 132 14.84 -18.62 21.21
CA TYR A 132 15.07 -19.60 22.25
C TYR A 132 13.89 -19.61 23.21
N SER A 133 13.44 -20.81 23.58
CA SER A 133 12.46 -20.97 24.66
C SER A 133 13.11 -20.63 25.99
N ILE A 134 12.48 -19.80 26.80
CA ILE A 134 12.92 -19.52 28.18
C ILE A 134 12.83 -20.77 29.09
N TYR A 135 12.15 -21.82 28.63
CA TYR A 135 11.95 -23.08 29.34
C TYR A 135 12.93 -24.18 28.93
N GLU A 136 13.71 -23.98 27.88
CA GLU A 136 14.78 -24.92 27.47
C GLU A 136 16.13 -24.43 27.98
N ASN A 137 16.92 -25.36 28.59
CA ASN A 137 18.30 -25.08 28.95
C ASN A 137 19.15 -25.09 27.69
N HIS A 138 19.54 -23.93 27.17
CA HIS A 138 20.47 -23.80 26.05
C HIS A 138 21.92 -23.89 26.58
N PRO A 139 22.72 -24.86 26.13
CA PRO A 139 24.10 -25.05 26.61
C PRO A 139 25.02 -23.87 26.26
N ASP A 140 24.63 -23.02 25.30
CA ASP A 140 25.44 -21.93 24.79
C ASP A 140 25.12 -20.55 25.40
N GLN A 141 24.24 -20.50 26.42
CA GLN A 141 23.99 -19.26 27.14
C GLN A 141 24.76 -19.29 28.45
N GLU A 142 25.83 -18.56 28.56
CA GLU A 142 26.38 -18.12 29.84
C GLU A 142 25.27 -17.51 30.66
N LYS A 143 24.98 -18.12 31.84
CA LYS A 143 24.00 -17.56 32.78
C LYS A 143 24.40 -16.13 33.12
N PRO A 144 23.52 -15.15 33.04
CA PRO A 144 23.78 -13.85 33.66
C PRO A 144 24.03 -14.07 35.15
N GLN A 145 25.26 -13.86 35.60
CA GLN A 145 25.56 -13.79 37.03
C GLN A 145 24.87 -12.53 37.58
N GLY A 146 23.93 -12.73 38.44
CA GLY A 146 23.44 -11.66 39.27
C GLY A 146 21.93 -11.56 39.39
N ASP A 147 21.37 -12.40 40.25
CA ASP A 147 20.26 -11.98 41.07
C ASP A 147 20.46 -12.62 42.46
N GLN A 148 21.03 -11.80 43.33
CA GLN A 148 21.03 -12.07 44.76
C GLN A 148 19.57 -12.09 45.22
N LYS A 149 19.12 -13.29 45.60
CA LYS A 149 17.86 -13.54 46.24
C LYS A 149 17.75 -12.64 47.51
N PRO A 150 16.70 -11.85 47.69
CA PRO A 150 16.47 -11.14 48.93
C PRO A 150 16.37 -12.17 50.06
N GLN A 151 17.21 -12.02 51.07
CA GLN A 151 17.13 -12.81 52.31
C GLN A 151 15.81 -12.50 52.98
N GLU A 152 14.98 -13.51 53.09
CA GLU A 152 13.75 -13.52 53.89
C GLU A 152 14.13 -13.39 55.36
N GLN A 153 13.95 -12.18 55.91
CA GLN A 153 14.07 -11.94 57.34
C GLN A 153 12.91 -12.64 58.08
N LYS A 154 13.24 -13.71 58.79
CA LYS A 154 12.37 -14.43 59.70
C LYS A 154 11.99 -13.53 60.88
N PRO A 155 10.72 -13.34 61.24
CA PRO A 155 10.32 -12.55 62.41
C PRO A 155 10.78 -13.26 63.69
N GLN A 156 11.58 -12.56 64.47
CA GLN A 156 11.95 -13.00 65.83
C GLN A 156 10.75 -12.92 66.75
N GLY A 157 10.63 -13.97 67.50
CA GLY A 157 9.53 -14.30 68.41
C GLY A 157 9.14 -13.28 69.44
N GLU A 158 7.89 -13.29 69.66
CA GLU A 158 7.13 -12.67 70.71
C GLU A 158 7.62 -13.13 72.09
N GLN A 159 8.20 -12.22 72.87
CA GLN A 159 8.50 -12.44 74.26
C GLN A 159 7.24 -12.17 75.13
N LYS A 160 6.78 -13.22 75.79
CA LYS A 160 5.70 -13.20 76.78
C LYS A 160 6.18 -12.52 78.04
N PRO A 161 5.45 -11.58 78.73
CA PRO A 161 5.84 -10.97 79.97
C PRO A 161 5.62 -11.90 81.17
N PRO A 162 6.44 -11.81 82.24
CA PRO A 162 6.27 -12.59 83.44
C PRO A 162 5.21 -11.99 84.33
N GLN A 163 4.55 -12.85 85.07
CA GLN A 163 3.65 -12.53 86.20
C GLN A 163 4.40 -12.00 87.42
#